data_0331c0ecb804b9a03f73baaf66171b66
#
_entry.id   0331c0ecb804b9a03f73baaf66171b66
#
_cell.length_a   1.000
_cell.length_b   1.000
_cell.length_c   1.000
_cell.angle_alpha   90.00
_cell.angle_beta   90.00
_cell.angle_gamma   90.00
#
_symmetry.space_group_name_H-M   'P 1'
#
loop_
_entity.id
_entity.type
_entity.pdbx_description
1 polymer ?
#
loop_
_entity_poly.entity_id
_entity_poly.type
_entity_poly.pdbx_seq_one_letter_code
_entity_poly.pdbx_strand_id
1 'polypeptide(L)'
;PMGTPLRDIVFDVGGGIPNGKKFKAVQIGGPSGGCLSEKDLDRHMDFDSLTKIGAMIGSGGMVVMDEDTCMVEVARFFMSFTQRESCGKCVPCRIGLGQLSKLIATVLDGTADMGTLAIIEKTARTVVNTADCAIGRDAARLVLDGLEGFRDDYEEHILHHRCLAGLQLPVPCVALCPAGVDVPGYMALIGEGRCADAVRLIRKDNPFPVACAYICEHPCEARCRRNMIDDAINIRGLKRYAVDTAGDVPQPPCAPPTGKKVAIIGGGPSGLSCAYYLALMGHKVTVFEEREKLGGMLRYGIPNYRFPRHLLDAEIASILSLGIEAHTGVTVGTQLWIEDLLKEYDCLYIAIGAHNDKKLG
;
A
#
# COMPACT_ATOMS: atom_id res chain seq x y z
N PRO A 1 -10.09 -8.99 -30.94
CA PRO A 1 -10.08 -10.16 -31.82
C PRO A 1 -8.85 -11.04 -31.58
N MET A 2 -8.94 -12.33 -31.90
CA MET A 2 -7.77 -13.22 -31.91
C MET A 2 -6.75 -12.68 -32.92
N GLY A 3 -5.47 -12.75 -32.56
CA GLY A 3 -4.38 -12.21 -33.42
C GLY A 3 -4.08 -10.73 -33.22
N THR A 4 -4.74 -10.04 -32.29
CA THR A 4 -4.34 -8.67 -31.93
C THR A 4 -2.95 -8.71 -31.26
N PRO A 5 -2.00 -7.81 -31.63
CA PRO A 5 -0.72 -7.72 -30.94
C PRO A 5 -0.88 -7.43 -29.44
N LEU A 6 -0.02 -8.00 -28.61
CA LEU A 6 -0.05 -7.77 -27.17
C LEU A 6 0.12 -6.27 -26.83
N ARG A 7 0.96 -5.56 -27.58
CA ARG A 7 1.19 -4.13 -27.44
C ARG A 7 -0.11 -3.33 -27.56
N ASP A 8 -0.89 -3.59 -28.60
CA ASP A 8 -2.16 -2.88 -28.84
C ASP A 8 -3.15 -3.15 -27.70
N ILE A 9 -3.17 -4.40 -27.18
CA ILE A 9 -4.04 -4.75 -26.05
C ILE A 9 -3.64 -3.99 -24.80
N VAL A 10 -2.35 -3.92 -24.49
CA VAL A 10 -1.87 -3.26 -23.26
C VAL A 10 -1.97 -1.75 -23.36
N PHE A 11 -1.54 -1.15 -24.47
CA PHE A 11 -1.39 0.31 -24.56
C PHE A 11 -2.61 0.99 -25.18
N ASP A 12 -3.18 0.48 -26.26
CA ASP A 12 -4.27 1.13 -26.96
C ASP A 12 -5.63 0.79 -26.33
N VAL A 13 -5.87 -0.48 -25.99
CA VAL A 13 -7.13 -0.92 -25.39
C VAL A 13 -7.10 -0.75 -23.87
N GLY A 14 -6.00 -1.14 -23.22
CA GLY A 14 -5.84 -1.08 -21.77
C GLY A 14 -5.43 0.28 -21.22
N GLY A 15 -5.04 1.22 -22.08
CA GLY A 15 -4.63 2.58 -21.69
C GLY A 15 -3.20 2.66 -21.13
N GLY A 16 -2.38 1.61 -21.30
CA GLY A 16 -0.98 1.58 -20.90
C GLY A 16 -0.76 1.34 -19.40
N ILE A 17 0.39 1.78 -18.92
CA ILE A 17 0.79 1.61 -17.52
C ILE A 17 0.44 2.87 -16.73
N PRO A 18 -0.28 2.76 -15.60
CA PRO A 18 -0.68 3.92 -14.79
C PRO A 18 0.52 4.75 -14.29
N ASN A 19 0.28 6.02 -14.03
CA ASN A 19 1.24 6.96 -13.43
C ASN A 19 2.53 7.18 -14.25
N GLY A 20 2.51 6.92 -15.55
CA GLY A 20 3.67 7.12 -16.45
C GLY A 20 4.82 6.13 -16.22
N LYS A 21 4.59 5.05 -15.50
CA LYS A 21 5.56 3.99 -15.29
C LYS A 21 5.79 3.17 -16.55
N LYS A 22 6.92 2.46 -16.59
CA LYS A 22 7.27 1.58 -17.70
C LYS A 22 6.63 0.21 -17.57
N PHE A 23 6.32 -0.40 -18.70
CA PHE A 23 5.95 -1.81 -18.78
C PHE A 23 7.15 -2.68 -18.39
N LYS A 24 6.93 -3.71 -17.59
CA LYS A 24 7.92 -4.71 -17.22
C LYS A 24 7.58 -6.08 -17.77
N ALA A 25 6.38 -6.55 -17.48
CA ALA A 25 5.95 -7.89 -17.85
C ALA A 25 4.42 -7.97 -17.99
N VAL A 26 3.96 -9.04 -18.62
CA VAL A 26 2.56 -9.45 -18.59
C VAL A 26 2.47 -10.95 -18.37
N GLN A 27 1.67 -11.35 -17.40
CA GLN A 27 1.31 -12.72 -17.17
C GLN A 27 -0.03 -13.02 -17.88
N ILE A 28 -0.08 -14.08 -18.65
CA ILE A 28 -1.23 -14.45 -19.49
C ILE A 28 -1.72 -15.84 -19.10
N GLY A 29 -3.03 -16.08 -19.19
CA GLY A 29 -3.62 -17.41 -19.03
C GLY A 29 -3.68 -17.94 -17.59
N GLY A 30 -3.54 -17.05 -16.60
CA GLY A 30 -3.53 -17.45 -15.19
C GLY A 30 -2.24 -18.17 -14.78
N PRO A 31 -2.23 -18.87 -13.62
CA PRO A 31 -1.03 -19.48 -13.05
C PRO A 31 -0.33 -20.51 -13.95
N SER A 32 -1.04 -21.05 -14.93
CA SER A 32 -0.52 -22.03 -15.90
C SER A 32 -0.08 -21.38 -17.22
N GLY A 33 -0.26 -20.08 -17.37
CA GLY A 33 0.17 -19.33 -18.56
C GLY A 33 1.61 -18.88 -18.46
N GLY A 34 2.10 -18.20 -19.51
CA GLY A 34 3.45 -17.66 -19.55
C GLY A 34 3.57 -16.28 -18.91
N CYS A 35 4.78 -15.90 -18.56
CA CYS A 35 5.14 -14.54 -18.21
C CYS A 35 6.00 -13.96 -19.36
N LEU A 36 5.46 -12.96 -20.04
CA LEU A 36 6.06 -12.36 -21.22
C LEU A 36 6.73 -11.02 -20.86
N SER A 37 7.89 -10.79 -21.43
CA SER A 37 8.67 -9.57 -21.24
C SER A 37 8.40 -8.54 -22.34
N GLU A 38 9.06 -7.39 -22.27
CA GLU A 38 8.97 -6.34 -23.29
C GLU A 38 9.30 -6.83 -24.71
N LYS A 39 10.17 -7.83 -24.85
CA LYS A 39 10.55 -8.44 -26.13
C LYS A 39 9.37 -9.13 -26.84
N ASP A 40 8.34 -9.47 -26.09
CA ASP A 40 7.19 -10.23 -26.58
C ASP A 40 5.96 -9.34 -26.87
N LEU A 41 6.05 -8.02 -26.67
CA LEU A 41 4.94 -7.10 -26.86
C LEU A 41 4.34 -7.09 -28.29
N ASP A 42 5.15 -7.35 -29.30
CA ASP A 42 4.68 -7.35 -30.69
C ASP A 42 4.17 -8.73 -31.16
N ARG A 43 4.05 -9.69 -30.24
CA ARG A 43 3.45 -11.00 -30.53
C ARG A 43 1.95 -10.93 -30.63
N HIS A 44 1.43 -11.74 -31.54
CA HIS A 44 -0.01 -11.90 -31.72
C HIS A 44 -0.60 -12.75 -30.60
N MET A 45 -1.74 -12.31 -30.06
CA MET A 45 -2.50 -13.01 -29.06
C MET A 45 -3.39 -14.07 -29.73
N ASP A 46 -2.77 -15.17 -30.13
CA ASP A 46 -3.41 -16.36 -30.66
C ASP A 46 -2.75 -17.63 -30.11
N PHE A 47 -3.44 -18.76 -30.26
CA PHE A 47 -2.99 -20.03 -29.69
C PHE A 47 -1.64 -20.49 -30.25
N ASP A 48 -1.43 -20.33 -31.57
CA ASP A 48 -0.23 -20.84 -32.25
C ASP A 48 0.99 -19.99 -31.90
N SER A 49 0.85 -18.67 -31.86
CA SER A 49 1.95 -17.75 -31.55
C SER A 49 2.41 -17.89 -30.11
N LEU A 50 1.48 -18.06 -29.15
CA LEU A 50 1.82 -18.23 -27.75
C LEU A 50 2.36 -19.63 -27.43
N THR A 51 1.80 -20.66 -28.04
CA THR A 51 2.31 -22.04 -27.84
C THR A 51 3.76 -22.21 -28.29
N LYS A 52 4.18 -21.52 -29.37
CA LYS A 52 5.57 -21.53 -29.85
C LYS A 52 6.59 -21.05 -28.82
N ILE A 53 6.18 -20.18 -27.91
CA ILE A 53 7.04 -19.65 -26.84
C ILE A 53 6.75 -20.30 -25.47
N GLY A 54 5.90 -21.33 -25.44
CA GLY A 54 5.56 -22.05 -24.22
C GLY A 54 4.55 -21.34 -23.34
N ALA A 55 3.91 -20.29 -23.85
CA ALA A 55 2.80 -19.61 -23.19
C ALA A 55 1.43 -20.09 -23.70
N MET A 56 0.36 -19.78 -22.95
CA MET A 56 -1.00 -20.10 -23.41
C MET A 56 -1.96 -18.96 -23.05
N ILE A 57 -3.01 -18.79 -23.86
CA ILE A 57 -4.08 -17.81 -23.59
C ILE A 57 -4.87 -18.17 -22.34
N GLY A 58 -5.08 -19.48 -22.08
CA GLY A 58 -5.92 -19.98 -21.00
C GLY A 58 -7.32 -19.40 -21.07
N SER A 59 -7.78 -18.81 -19.97
CA SER A 59 -9.10 -18.14 -19.87
C SER A 59 -9.10 -16.70 -20.45
N GLY A 60 -7.99 -16.24 -21.03
CA GLY A 60 -7.83 -14.86 -21.49
C GLY A 60 -7.50 -13.85 -20.38
N GLY A 61 -7.31 -14.33 -19.14
CA GLY A 61 -6.88 -13.47 -18.03
C GLY A 61 -5.48 -12.92 -18.29
N MET A 62 -5.30 -11.63 -18.01
CA MET A 62 -4.05 -10.92 -18.24
C MET A 62 -3.73 -10.05 -17.03
N VAL A 63 -2.49 -10.15 -16.51
CA VAL A 63 -1.98 -9.31 -15.42
C VAL A 63 -0.78 -8.54 -15.95
N VAL A 64 -0.97 -7.24 -16.15
CA VAL A 64 0.09 -6.34 -16.62
C VAL A 64 0.85 -5.80 -15.42
N MET A 65 2.16 -5.83 -15.49
CA MET A 65 3.09 -5.48 -14.41
C MET A 65 4.00 -4.33 -14.84
N ASP A 66 4.19 -3.40 -13.92
CA ASP A 66 5.05 -2.23 -14.09
C ASP A 66 6.50 -2.48 -13.63
N GLU A 67 7.36 -1.48 -13.81
CA GLU A 67 8.78 -1.52 -13.41
C GLU A 67 9.00 -1.73 -11.90
N ASP A 68 7.99 -1.45 -11.07
CA ASP A 68 8.08 -1.63 -9.62
C ASP A 68 7.71 -3.06 -9.17
N THR A 69 7.38 -3.94 -10.10
CA THR A 69 7.02 -5.33 -9.79
C THR A 69 8.26 -6.21 -9.66
N CYS A 70 8.41 -6.89 -8.52
CA CYS A 70 9.46 -7.87 -8.31
C CYS A 70 9.09 -9.22 -8.93
N MET A 71 9.85 -9.67 -9.93
CA MET A 71 9.55 -10.93 -10.64
C MET A 71 9.86 -12.18 -9.81
N VAL A 72 10.74 -12.08 -8.81
CA VAL A 72 11.00 -13.17 -7.85
C VAL A 72 9.80 -13.38 -6.94
N GLU A 73 9.16 -12.28 -6.48
CA GLU A 73 7.93 -12.34 -5.68
C GLU A 73 6.74 -12.84 -6.50
N VAL A 74 6.64 -12.46 -7.77
CA VAL A 74 5.63 -12.99 -8.71
C VAL A 74 5.79 -14.50 -8.86
N ALA A 75 7.02 -14.99 -9.05
CA ALA A 75 7.29 -16.42 -9.12
C ALA A 75 6.90 -17.14 -7.81
N ARG A 76 7.24 -16.59 -6.65
CA ARG A 76 6.83 -17.10 -5.34
C ARG A 76 5.32 -17.20 -5.20
N PHE A 77 4.61 -16.14 -5.58
CA PHE A 77 3.15 -16.09 -5.50
C PHE A 77 2.49 -17.21 -6.32
N PHE A 78 2.87 -17.35 -7.59
CA PHE A 78 2.31 -18.37 -8.47
C PHE A 78 2.71 -19.78 -8.06
N MET A 79 3.95 -19.99 -7.60
CA MET A 79 4.40 -21.27 -7.05
C MET A 79 3.56 -21.67 -5.83
N SER A 80 3.31 -20.77 -4.90
CA SER A 80 2.49 -21.01 -3.72
C SER A 80 1.03 -21.36 -4.09
N PHE A 81 0.48 -20.67 -5.09
CA PHE A 81 -0.86 -20.99 -5.62
C PHE A 81 -0.90 -22.40 -6.22
N THR A 82 0.00 -22.69 -7.16
CA THR A 82 0.01 -23.98 -7.89
C THR A 82 0.28 -25.16 -6.95
N GLN A 83 1.07 -24.96 -5.91
CA GLN A 83 1.33 -25.96 -4.87
C GLN A 83 0.02 -26.37 -4.15
N ARG A 84 -0.85 -25.40 -3.86
CA ARG A 84 -2.17 -25.66 -3.22
C ARG A 84 -3.13 -26.35 -4.16
N GLU A 85 -3.07 -26.04 -5.45
CA GLU A 85 -3.92 -26.64 -6.49
C GLU A 85 -3.40 -27.99 -6.98
N SER A 86 -2.20 -28.41 -6.58
CA SER A 86 -1.61 -29.69 -6.98
C SER A 86 -2.39 -30.88 -6.41
N CYS A 87 -2.76 -31.81 -7.24
CA CYS A 87 -3.41 -33.07 -6.80
C CYS A 87 -2.49 -33.97 -5.99
N GLY A 88 -1.17 -33.70 -5.94
CA GLY A 88 -0.16 -34.45 -5.20
C GLY A 88 0.20 -35.83 -5.75
N LYS A 89 -0.34 -36.26 -6.92
CA LYS A 89 -0.15 -37.61 -7.46
C LYS A 89 1.28 -37.89 -7.88
N CYS A 90 1.83 -37.09 -8.79
CA CYS A 90 3.19 -37.31 -9.31
C CYS A 90 4.27 -36.68 -8.45
N VAL A 91 5.39 -37.38 -8.30
CA VAL A 91 6.54 -36.94 -7.47
C VAL A 91 7.15 -35.62 -7.96
N PRO A 92 7.35 -35.41 -9.29
CA PRO A 92 7.94 -34.15 -9.79
C PRO A 92 7.12 -32.93 -9.38
N CYS A 93 5.80 -32.97 -9.48
CA CYS A 93 4.92 -31.89 -9.05
C CYS A 93 4.92 -31.75 -7.52
N ARG A 94 4.61 -32.83 -6.78
CA ARG A 94 4.45 -32.79 -5.33
C ARG A 94 5.73 -32.35 -4.60
N ILE A 95 6.88 -32.91 -4.99
CA ILE A 95 8.16 -32.62 -4.34
C ILE A 95 8.90 -31.48 -5.02
N GLY A 96 8.93 -31.48 -6.38
CA GLY A 96 9.70 -30.51 -7.16
C GLY A 96 9.19 -29.07 -6.99
N LEU A 97 7.86 -28.84 -7.02
CA LEU A 97 7.30 -27.51 -6.78
C LEU A 97 7.57 -27.05 -5.33
N GLY A 98 7.54 -27.98 -4.36
CA GLY A 98 7.91 -27.68 -2.97
C GLY A 98 9.37 -27.26 -2.81
N GLN A 99 10.28 -27.89 -3.54
CA GLN A 99 11.69 -27.51 -3.54
C GLN A 99 11.92 -26.17 -4.24
N LEU A 100 11.28 -25.95 -5.39
CA LEU A 100 11.34 -24.64 -6.08
C LEU A 100 10.84 -23.50 -5.20
N SER A 101 9.71 -23.70 -4.54
CA SER A 101 9.15 -22.70 -3.62
C SER A 101 10.13 -22.33 -2.49
N LYS A 102 10.79 -23.35 -1.89
CA LYS A 102 11.82 -23.13 -0.86
C LYS A 102 13.04 -22.39 -1.40
N LEU A 103 13.54 -22.77 -2.57
CA LEU A 103 14.68 -22.12 -3.20
C LEU A 103 14.38 -20.66 -3.57
N ILE A 104 13.20 -20.37 -4.11
CA ILE A 104 12.76 -18.99 -4.38
C ILE A 104 12.65 -18.19 -3.07
N ALA A 105 12.18 -18.81 -1.99
CA ALA A 105 12.14 -18.14 -0.68
C ALA A 105 13.55 -17.76 -0.20
N THR A 106 14.56 -18.63 -0.36
CA THR A 106 15.95 -18.27 0.01
C THR A 106 16.51 -17.09 -0.80
N VAL A 107 16.08 -16.92 -2.06
CA VAL A 107 16.45 -15.73 -2.86
C VAL A 107 15.84 -14.47 -2.26
N LEU A 108 14.55 -14.50 -1.88
CA LEU A 108 13.86 -13.37 -1.28
C LEU A 108 14.38 -13.04 0.13
N ASP A 109 14.75 -14.05 0.90
CA ASP A 109 15.29 -13.91 2.26
C ASP A 109 16.77 -13.48 2.27
N GLY A 110 17.42 -13.40 1.09
CA GLY A 110 18.82 -13.00 0.95
C GLY A 110 19.82 -14.04 1.46
N THR A 111 19.41 -15.31 1.60
CA THR A 111 20.28 -16.42 2.03
C THR A 111 20.79 -17.28 0.85
N ALA A 112 20.31 -17.02 -0.35
CA ALA A 112 20.74 -17.69 -1.57
C ALA A 112 22.09 -17.18 -2.06
N ASP A 113 22.79 -18.04 -2.81
CA ASP A 113 24.00 -17.71 -3.57
C ASP A 113 23.77 -17.93 -5.07
N MET A 114 24.76 -17.60 -5.90
CA MET A 114 24.66 -17.79 -7.36
C MET A 114 24.53 -19.26 -7.76
N GLY A 115 25.01 -20.20 -6.95
CA GLY A 115 24.79 -21.64 -7.14
C GLY A 115 23.34 -22.03 -6.98
N THR A 116 22.60 -21.31 -6.14
CA THR A 116 21.15 -21.50 -5.94
C THR A 116 20.35 -21.26 -7.21
N LEU A 117 20.73 -20.28 -8.06
CA LEU A 117 20.08 -20.06 -9.37
C LEU A 117 20.22 -21.26 -10.29
N ALA A 118 21.39 -21.85 -10.34
CA ALA A 118 21.63 -23.07 -11.16
C ALA A 118 20.81 -24.26 -10.67
N ILE A 119 20.58 -24.34 -9.33
CA ILE A 119 19.75 -25.40 -8.75
C ILE A 119 18.27 -25.12 -9.05
N ILE A 120 17.80 -23.88 -8.97
CA ILE A 120 16.43 -23.48 -9.35
C ILE A 120 16.17 -23.87 -10.80
N GLU A 121 17.06 -23.46 -11.72
CA GLU A 121 16.93 -23.74 -13.14
C GLU A 121 16.90 -25.25 -13.42
N LYS A 122 17.83 -26.01 -12.85
CA LYS A 122 17.90 -27.48 -13.02
C LYS A 122 16.65 -28.16 -12.47
N THR A 123 16.18 -27.74 -11.30
CA THR A 123 14.97 -28.29 -10.66
C THR A 123 13.73 -27.98 -11.49
N ALA A 124 13.58 -26.73 -11.95
CA ALA A 124 12.46 -26.33 -12.79
C ALA A 124 12.46 -27.11 -14.12
N ARG A 125 13.57 -27.22 -14.81
CA ARG A 125 13.71 -28.05 -16.05
C ARG A 125 13.33 -29.50 -15.78
N THR A 126 13.76 -30.08 -14.67
CA THR A 126 13.40 -31.44 -14.28
C THR A 126 11.90 -31.59 -14.12
N VAL A 127 11.24 -30.68 -13.40
CA VAL A 127 9.79 -30.73 -13.19
C VAL A 127 9.03 -30.55 -14.50
N VAL A 128 9.45 -29.61 -15.36
CA VAL A 128 8.82 -29.41 -16.69
C VAL A 128 8.86 -30.67 -17.52
N ASN A 129 9.99 -31.41 -17.51
CA ASN A 129 10.19 -32.57 -18.36
C ASN A 129 9.57 -33.87 -17.79
N THR A 130 9.25 -33.93 -16.50
CA THR A 130 8.90 -35.18 -15.84
C THR A 130 7.54 -35.14 -15.14
N ALA A 131 6.88 -33.97 -15.01
CA ALA A 131 5.54 -33.88 -14.44
C ALA A 131 4.49 -34.45 -15.40
N ASP A 132 3.53 -35.20 -14.85
CA ASP A 132 2.53 -35.93 -15.64
C ASP A 132 1.52 -34.99 -16.33
N CYS A 133 1.24 -33.83 -15.77
CA CYS A 133 0.20 -32.93 -16.29
C CYS A 133 0.65 -31.49 -16.38
N ALA A 134 -0.16 -30.65 -17.02
CA ALA A 134 0.09 -29.23 -17.24
C ALA A 134 0.35 -28.45 -15.94
N ILE A 135 -0.42 -28.70 -14.85
CA ILE A 135 -0.24 -27.96 -13.59
C ILE A 135 1.21 -27.98 -13.09
N GLY A 136 1.85 -29.17 -13.06
CA GLY A 136 3.24 -29.27 -12.62
C GLY A 136 4.22 -28.67 -13.62
N ARG A 137 4.01 -28.94 -14.93
CA ARG A 137 4.88 -28.42 -15.99
C ARG A 137 4.85 -26.90 -16.09
N ASP A 138 3.64 -26.33 -16.13
CA ASP A 138 3.46 -24.90 -16.38
C ASP A 138 3.91 -24.06 -15.17
N ALA A 139 3.68 -24.54 -13.94
CA ALA A 139 4.19 -23.89 -12.75
C ALA A 139 5.74 -23.78 -12.75
N ALA A 140 6.43 -24.85 -13.13
CA ALA A 140 7.88 -24.84 -13.21
C ALA A 140 8.39 -24.04 -14.43
N ARG A 141 7.60 -24.01 -15.53
CA ARG A 141 7.90 -23.20 -16.72
C ARG A 141 7.91 -21.72 -16.37
N LEU A 142 6.94 -21.22 -15.59
CA LEU A 142 6.88 -19.84 -15.17
C LEU A 142 8.15 -19.39 -14.42
N VAL A 143 8.77 -20.29 -13.64
CA VAL A 143 10.05 -20.01 -12.98
C VAL A 143 11.17 -19.90 -14.01
N LEU A 144 11.19 -20.76 -15.06
CA LEU A 144 12.19 -20.67 -16.14
C LEU A 144 12.02 -19.39 -16.95
N ASP A 145 10.79 -19.02 -17.30
CA ASP A 145 10.49 -17.78 -18.01
C ASP A 145 10.92 -16.56 -17.19
N GLY A 146 10.71 -16.60 -15.87
CA GLY A 146 11.20 -15.58 -14.93
C GLY A 146 12.73 -15.47 -14.92
N LEU A 147 13.44 -16.59 -14.90
CA LEU A 147 14.91 -16.60 -14.96
C LEU A 147 15.45 -16.15 -16.32
N GLU A 148 14.77 -16.46 -17.41
CA GLU A 148 15.18 -16.09 -18.76
C GLU A 148 14.88 -14.61 -19.06
N GLY A 149 13.71 -14.13 -18.67
CA GLY A 149 13.26 -12.77 -18.98
C GLY A 149 13.68 -11.70 -17.96
N PHE A 150 13.95 -12.08 -16.71
CA PHE A 150 14.14 -11.15 -15.60
C PHE A 150 15.27 -11.60 -14.66
N ARG A 151 16.34 -12.12 -15.22
CA ARG A 151 17.49 -12.64 -14.47
C ARG A 151 18.08 -11.61 -13.52
N ASP A 152 18.11 -10.35 -13.93
CA ASP A 152 18.63 -9.26 -13.14
C ASP A 152 17.87 -9.10 -11.78
N ASP A 153 16.55 -9.33 -11.75
CA ASP A 153 15.78 -9.29 -10.50
C ASP A 153 16.30 -10.35 -9.50
N TYR A 154 16.62 -11.55 -9.97
CA TYR A 154 17.16 -12.62 -9.12
C TYR A 154 18.59 -12.34 -8.66
N GLU A 155 19.45 -11.88 -9.57
CA GLU A 155 20.86 -11.57 -9.28
C GLU A 155 20.98 -10.41 -8.29
N GLU A 156 20.15 -9.37 -8.41
CA GLU A 156 20.13 -8.26 -7.44
C GLU A 156 19.73 -8.70 -6.04
N HIS A 157 18.77 -9.62 -5.92
CA HIS A 157 18.42 -10.19 -4.61
C HIS A 157 19.60 -10.97 -4.00
N ILE A 158 20.35 -11.71 -4.81
CA ILE A 158 21.43 -12.59 -4.36
C ILE A 158 22.74 -11.82 -4.10
N LEU A 159 23.17 -11.01 -5.07
CA LEU A 159 24.47 -10.34 -5.03
C LEU A 159 24.46 -9.09 -4.14
N HIS A 160 23.36 -8.36 -4.14
CA HIS A 160 23.28 -7.06 -3.49
C HIS A 160 22.28 -7.02 -2.33
N HIS A 161 21.60 -8.16 -2.04
CA HIS A 161 20.58 -8.28 -0.99
C HIS A 161 19.50 -7.18 -1.07
N ARG A 162 19.13 -6.80 -2.29
CA ARG A 162 18.14 -5.76 -2.54
C ARG A 162 17.16 -6.18 -3.64
N CYS A 163 15.95 -5.67 -3.58
CA CYS A 163 14.95 -5.82 -4.62
C CYS A 163 14.96 -4.59 -5.52
N LEU A 164 15.07 -4.73 -6.84
CA LEU A 164 15.00 -3.61 -7.79
C LEU A 164 13.65 -2.89 -7.70
N ALA A 165 12.56 -3.64 -7.58
CA ALA A 165 11.23 -3.10 -7.31
C ALA A 165 11.16 -2.36 -5.97
N GLY A 166 11.84 -2.87 -4.95
CA GLY A 166 11.90 -2.28 -3.62
C GLY A 166 12.64 -0.96 -3.53
N LEU A 167 13.42 -0.57 -4.55
CA LEU A 167 14.11 0.74 -4.59
C LEU A 167 13.13 1.89 -4.78
N GLN A 168 11.97 1.63 -5.38
CA GLN A 168 10.92 2.64 -5.63
C GLN A 168 9.74 2.51 -4.66
N LEU A 169 9.64 1.38 -3.94
CA LEU A 169 8.62 1.21 -2.91
C LEU A 169 9.05 1.92 -1.62
N PRO A 170 8.12 2.54 -0.92
CA PRO A 170 8.42 3.10 0.39
C PRO A 170 8.89 1.99 1.33
N VAL A 171 9.82 2.33 2.24
CA VAL A 171 10.29 1.39 3.26
C VAL A 171 9.12 0.80 4.06
N PRO A 172 9.22 -0.43 4.59
CA PRO A 172 8.09 -1.13 5.21
C PRO A 172 7.33 -0.32 6.27
N CYS A 173 8.04 0.50 7.05
CA CYS A 173 7.41 1.35 8.06
C CYS A 173 6.55 2.47 7.47
N VAL A 174 6.86 2.97 6.28
CA VAL A 174 6.02 3.93 5.54
C VAL A 174 4.88 3.21 4.82
N ALA A 175 5.19 2.10 4.14
CA ALA A 175 4.20 1.32 3.38
C ALA A 175 3.09 0.75 4.27
N LEU A 176 3.40 0.37 5.51
CA LEU A 176 2.44 -0.17 6.46
C LEU A 176 1.72 0.91 7.29
N CYS A 177 2.18 2.15 7.21
CA CYS A 177 1.50 3.26 7.85
C CYS A 177 0.23 3.60 7.06
N PRO A 178 -0.99 3.51 7.65
CA PRO A 178 -2.22 3.84 6.91
C PRO A 178 -2.27 5.29 6.40
N ALA A 179 -1.51 6.20 7.06
CA ALA A 179 -1.39 7.60 6.65
C ALA A 179 -0.15 7.86 5.75
N GLY A 180 0.68 6.84 5.46
CA GLY A 180 1.87 7.01 4.62
C GLY A 180 2.94 7.93 5.18
N VAL A 181 2.96 8.17 6.51
CA VAL A 181 3.89 9.12 7.14
C VAL A 181 5.34 8.74 6.88
N ASP A 182 6.17 9.71 6.53
CA ASP A 182 7.62 9.53 6.35
C ASP A 182 8.31 9.22 7.70
N VAL A 183 8.29 7.93 8.05
CA VAL A 183 8.87 7.43 9.32
C VAL A 183 10.37 7.64 9.39
N PRO A 184 11.18 7.28 8.35
CA PRO A 184 12.63 7.54 8.39
C PRO A 184 12.96 9.02 8.53
N GLY A 185 12.24 9.89 7.81
CA GLY A 185 12.47 11.32 7.82
C GLY A 185 12.27 11.92 9.21
N TYR A 186 11.14 11.68 9.87
CA TYR A 186 10.95 12.26 11.21
C TYR A 186 11.85 11.61 12.27
N MET A 187 12.24 10.35 12.11
CA MET A 187 13.20 9.73 13.03
C MET A 187 14.59 10.34 12.91
N ALA A 188 15.05 10.65 11.70
CA ALA A 188 16.31 11.36 11.48
C ALA A 188 16.30 12.74 12.15
N LEU A 189 15.21 13.50 11.99
CA LEU A 189 15.04 14.81 12.63
C LEU A 189 15.05 14.72 14.16
N ILE A 190 14.44 13.66 14.73
CA ILE A 190 14.52 13.42 16.19
C ILE A 190 15.97 13.14 16.61
N GLY A 191 16.71 12.34 15.84
CA GLY A 191 18.13 12.05 16.09
C GLY A 191 19.01 13.30 16.08
N GLU A 192 18.64 14.34 15.31
CA GLU A 192 19.28 15.64 15.27
C GLU A 192 18.78 16.62 16.36
N GLY A 193 17.85 16.19 17.23
CA GLY A 193 17.23 17.06 18.24
C GLY A 193 16.16 18.03 17.69
N ARG A 194 15.75 17.89 16.43
CA ARG A 194 14.82 18.77 15.71
C ARG A 194 13.38 18.29 15.83
N CYS A 195 12.88 18.13 17.06
CA CYS A 195 11.55 17.58 17.33
C CYS A 195 10.42 18.41 16.71
N ALA A 196 10.54 19.73 16.66
CA ALA A 196 9.54 20.59 16.00
C ALA A 196 9.44 20.32 14.50
N ASP A 197 10.56 20.11 13.81
CA ASP A 197 10.57 19.78 12.39
C ASP A 197 10.05 18.37 12.15
N ALA A 198 10.31 17.42 13.05
CA ALA A 198 9.73 16.09 13.02
C ALA A 198 8.19 16.15 13.10
N VAL A 199 7.63 16.96 13.98
CA VAL A 199 6.16 17.15 14.07
C VAL A 199 5.60 17.81 12.80
N ARG A 200 6.28 18.81 12.22
CA ARG A 200 5.89 19.40 10.93
C ARG A 200 5.86 18.37 9.81
N LEU A 201 6.89 17.51 9.74
CA LEU A 201 6.96 16.45 8.75
C LEU A 201 5.82 15.43 8.92
N ILE A 202 5.51 15.04 10.16
CA ILE A 202 4.38 14.13 10.44
C ILE A 202 3.05 14.77 10.01
N ARG A 203 2.85 16.07 10.28
CA ARG A 203 1.60 16.79 9.93
C ARG A 203 1.33 16.88 8.44
N LYS A 204 2.33 16.71 7.60
CA LYS A 204 2.15 16.66 6.14
C LYS A 204 1.16 15.56 5.73
N ASP A 205 1.25 14.39 6.36
CA ASP A 205 0.46 13.23 6.02
C ASP A 205 -0.55 12.82 7.12
N ASN A 206 -0.43 13.40 8.32
CA ASN A 206 -1.27 13.09 9.47
C ASN A 206 -1.48 14.34 10.35
N PRO A 207 -2.69 14.95 10.31
CA PRO A 207 -2.99 16.15 11.09
C PRO A 207 -3.13 15.90 12.60
N PHE A 208 -3.13 14.62 13.04
CA PHE A 208 -3.24 14.20 14.43
C PHE A 208 -1.95 13.51 14.95
N PRO A 209 -0.78 14.18 14.93
CA PRO A 209 0.47 13.57 15.39
C PRO A 209 0.42 13.17 16.87
N VAL A 210 -0.23 13.95 17.74
CA VAL A 210 -0.33 13.68 19.18
C VAL A 210 -1.24 12.48 19.42
N ALA A 211 -2.45 12.43 18.85
CA ALA A 211 -3.34 11.29 18.98
C ALA A 211 -2.63 10.00 18.52
N CYS A 212 -1.98 10.01 17.36
CA CYS A 212 -1.27 8.83 16.86
C CYS A 212 -0.06 8.44 17.72
N ALA A 213 0.62 9.40 18.35
CA ALA A 213 1.71 9.10 19.27
C ALA A 213 1.24 8.34 20.53
N TYR A 214 0.02 8.59 20.96
CA TYR A 214 -0.55 7.99 22.17
C TYR A 214 -1.30 6.66 21.93
N ILE A 215 -1.99 6.52 20.80
CA ILE A 215 -2.97 5.43 20.62
C ILE A 215 -2.77 4.57 19.36
N CYS A 216 -1.80 4.89 18.50
CA CYS A 216 -1.55 4.10 17.28
C CYS A 216 -1.13 2.66 17.63
N GLU A 217 -1.68 1.68 16.90
CA GLU A 217 -1.30 0.26 17.02
C GLU A 217 0.05 -0.08 16.36
N HIS A 218 0.74 0.92 15.82
CA HIS A 218 2.11 0.89 15.27
C HIS A 218 2.43 -0.31 14.35
N PRO A 219 1.63 -0.58 13.28
CA PRO A 219 1.89 -1.69 12.36
C PRO A 219 3.27 -1.58 11.68
N CYS A 220 3.83 -0.37 11.61
CA CYS A 220 5.17 -0.11 11.10
C CYS A 220 6.29 -0.85 11.86
N GLU A 221 6.13 -1.11 13.17
CA GLU A 221 7.10 -1.82 13.99
C GLU A 221 7.09 -3.32 13.71
N ALA A 222 5.93 -3.91 13.40
CA ALA A 222 5.78 -5.33 13.14
C ALA A 222 6.61 -5.81 11.94
N ARG A 223 6.86 -4.94 10.95
CA ARG A 223 7.70 -5.22 9.79
C ARG A 223 8.95 -4.34 9.70
N CYS A 224 9.41 -3.84 10.83
CA CYS A 224 10.68 -3.12 10.89
C CYS A 224 11.81 -4.07 10.46
N ARG A 225 12.65 -3.62 9.50
CA ARG A 225 13.80 -4.41 9.05
C ARG A 225 14.81 -4.69 10.16
N ARG A 226 14.81 -3.87 11.21
CA ARG A 226 15.65 -4.08 12.39
C ARG A 226 15.34 -5.40 13.10
N ASN A 227 14.10 -5.90 13.02
CA ASN A 227 13.71 -7.24 13.52
C ASN A 227 14.53 -8.40 12.94
N MET A 228 15.24 -8.17 11.81
CA MET A 228 16.13 -9.18 11.22
C MET A 228 17.49 -9.26 11.92
N ILE A 229 17.83 -8.28 12.76
CA ILE A 229 19.12 -8.17 13.44
C ILE A 229 18.94 -8.28 14.95
N ASP A 230 17.98 -7.52 15.50
CA ASP A 230 17.65 -7.44 16.91
C ASP A 230 16.15 -7.09 17.08
N ASP A 231 15.80 -6.06 17.85
CA ASP A 231 14.42 -5.63 18.07
C ASP A 231 14.00 -4.51 17.12
N ALA A 232 12.69 -4.40 16.85
CA ALA A 232 12.11 -3.29 16.11
C ALA A 232 12.48 -1.94 16.74
N ILE A 233 12.69 -0.94 15.90
CA ILE A 233 12.79 0.44 16.37
C ILE A 233 11.46 0.83 17.02
N ASN A 234 11.49 1.40 18.23
CA ASN A 234 10.32 1.90 18.93
C ASN A 234 9.80 3.20 18.24
N ILE A 235 9.19 3.02 17.06
CA ILE A 235 8.78 4.12 16.15
C ILE A 235 7.70 4.99 16.80
N ARG A 236 6.71 4.36 17.47
CA ARG A 236 5.67 5.09 18.18
C ARG A 236 6.22 5.83 19.39
N GLY A 237 7.13 5.21 20.13
CA GLY A 237 7.79 5.84 21.26
C GLY A 237 8.61 7.08 20.85
N LEU A 238 9.34 7.02 19.74
CA LEU A 238 10.04 8.17 19.18
C LEU A 238 9.08 9.27 18.72
N LYS A 239 7.96 8.91 18.06
CA LYS A 239 6.90 9.88 17.74
C LYS A 239 6.35 10.55 18.98
N ARG A 240 6.12 9.76 20.07
CA ARG A 240 5.67 10.27 21.34
C ARG A 240 6.67 11.26 21.95
N TYR A 241 7.96 10.91 21.96
CA TYR A 241 9.01 11.80 22.40
C TYR A 241 9.01 13.11 21.61
N ALA A 242 8.88 13.05 20.27
CA ALA A 242 8.85 14.24 19.44
C ALA A 242 7.69 15.17 19.79
N VAL A 243 6.45 14.67 19.91
CA VAL A 243 5.29 15.52 20.22
C VAL A 243 5.31 16.06 21.65
N ASP A 244 5.87 15.31 22.60
CA ASP A 244 5.98 15.74 24.00
C ASP A 244 7.10 16.80 24.18
N THR A 245 8.11 16.83 23.28
CA THR A 245 9.30 17.70 23.40
C THR A 245 9.25 18.90 22.45
N ALA A 246 8.50 18.83 21.35
CA ALA A 246 8.51 19.84 20.29
C ALA A 246 8.02 21.25 20.72
N GLY A 247 7.28 21.34 21.84
CA GLY A 247 6.65 22.58 22.25
C GLY A 247 5.51 23.00 21.30
N ASP A 248 5.28 24.28 21.19
CA ASP A 248 4.29 24.82 20.26
C ASP A 248 4.84 24.81 18.82
N VAL A 249 4.20 24.03 17.96
CA VAL A 249 4.57 23.91 16.54
C VAL A 249 3.48 24.55 15.71
N PRO A 250 3.72 25.73 15.11
CA PRO A 250 2.71 26.41 14.30
C PRO A 250 2.29 25.58 13.09
N GLN A 251 1.05 25.79 12.64
CA GLN A 251 0.53 25.17 11.43
C GLN A 251 1.19 25.76 10.17
N PRO A 252 1.27 25.02 9.07
CA PRO A 252 1.73 25.56 7.80
C PRO A 252 0.80 26.66 7.28
N PRO A 253 1.30 27.61 6.48
CA PRO A 253 0.48 28.65 5.88
C PRO A 253 -0.52 28.03 4.90
N CYS A 254 -1.76 28.57 4.89
CA CYS A 254 -2.78 28.18 3.92
C CYS A 254 -2.47 28.78 2.54
N ALA A 255 -2.89 28.10 1.49
CA ALA A 255 -2.90 28.64 0.13
C ALA A 255 -3.85 29.85 0.03
N PRO A 256 -3.72 30.69 -1.01
CA PRO A 256 -4.64 31.79 -1.25
C PRO A 256 -6.10 31.34 -1.29
N PRO A 257 -7.06 32.15 -0.82
CA PRO A 257 -8.47 31.80 -0.80
C PRO A 257 -9.01 31.42 -2.19
N THR A 258 -9.65 30.29 -2.30
CA THR A 258 -10.26 29.80 -3.54
C THR A 258 -11.66 30.35 -3.79
N GLY A 259 -12.28 30.98 -2.77
CA GLY A 259 -13.67 31.42 -2.79
C GLY A 259 -14.68 30.28 -2.63
N LYS A 260 -14.23 29.01 -2.52
CA LYS A 260 -15.08 27.84 -2.34
C LYS A 260 -15.36 27.59 -0.86
N LYS A 261 -16.60 27.18 -0.57
CA LYS A 261 -17.09 26.86 0.76
C LYS A 261 -17.40 25.36 0.87
N VAL A 262 -16.90 24.72 1.91
CA VAL A 262 -17.13 23.29 2.16
C VAL A 262 -17.74 23.10 3.53
N ALA A 263 -18.87 22.38 3.61
CA ALA A 263 -19.46 21.95 4.86
C ALA A 263 -19.04 20.52 5.19
N ILE A 264 -18.68 20.26 6.44
CA ILE A 264 -18.31 18.95 6.95
C ILE A 264 -19.30 18.56 8.03
N ILE A 265 -19.92 17.39 7.87
CA ILE A 265 -20.89 16.85 8.82
C ILE A 265 -20.21 15.80 9.67
N GLY A 266 -19.90 16.15 10.91
CA GLY A 266 -19.18 15.32 11.88
C GLY A 266 -17.78 15.84 12.20
N GLY A 267 -17.54 16.19 13.47
CA GLY A 267 -16.29 16.72 14.02
C GLY A 267 -15.36 15.66 14.62
N GLY A 268 -15.44 14.41 14.11
CA GLY A 268 -14.52 13.33 14.45
C GLY A 268 -13.20 13.41 13.70
N PRO A 269 -12.29 12.41 13.87
CA PRO A 269 -10.96 12.44 13.21
C PRO A 269 -11.05 12.52 11.69
N SER A 270 -12.03 11.90 11.05
CA SER A 270 -12.23 11.97 9.61
C SER A 270 -12.59 13.37 9.15
N GLY A 271 -13.62 13.97 9.79
CA GLY A 271 -14.07 15.32 9.45
C GLY A 271 -13.01 16.40 9.70
N LEU A 272 -12.34 16.34 10.85
CA LEU A 272 -11.25 17.27 11.18
C LEU A 272 -10.02 17.11 10.30
N SER A 273 -9.69 15.89 9.85
CA SER A 273 -8.62 15.68 8.87
C SER A 273 -8.98 16.28 7.51
N CYS A 274 -10.20 16.06 7.04
CA CYS A 274 -10.70 16.68 5.82
C CYS A 274 -10.69 18.22 5.93
N ALA A 275 -11.16 18.76 7.05
CA ALA A 275 -11.14 20.20 7.33
C ALA A 275 -9.71 20.77 7.26
N TYR A 276 -8.76 20.09 7.86
CA TYR A 276 -7.35 20.47 7.87
C TYR A 276 -6.79 20.66 6.46
N TYR A 277 -6.90 19.63 5.62
CA TYR A 277 -6.33 19.70 4.26
C TYR A 277 -7.07 20.68 3.36
N LEU A 278 -8.39 20.78 3.47
CA LEU A 278 -9.18 21.74 2.71
C LEU A 278 -8.85 23.19 3.10
N ALA A 279 -8.67 23.47 4.39
CA ALA A 279 -8.23 24.79 4.86
C ALA A 279 -6.82 25.13 4.33
N LEU A 280 -5.87 24.19 4.35
CA LEU A 280 -4.54 24.39 3.76
C LEU A 280 -4.60 24.68 2.27
N MET A 281 -5.57 24.10 1.55
CA MET A 281 -5.82 24.38 0.13
C MET A 281 -6.49 25.73 -0.13
N GLY A 282 -6.81 26.51 0.90
CA GLY A 282 -7.43 27.84 0.79
C GLY A 282 -8.95 27.82 0.66
N HIS A 283 -9.62 26.72 0.98
CA HIS A 283 -11.09 26.64 1.02
C HIS A 283 -11.62 27.15 2.36
N LYS A 284 -12.79 27.80 2.33
CA LYS A 284 -13.51 28.13 3.56
C LYS A 284 -14.23 26.87 4.06
N VAL A 285 -13.91 26.42 5.28
CA VAL A 285 -14.41 25.16 5.83
C VAL A 285 -15.25 25.42 7.09
N THR A 286 -16.44 24.80 7.14
CA THR A 286 -17.32 24.82 8.31
C THR A 286 -17.65 23.39 8.73
N VAL A 287 -17.41 23.05 10.00
CA VAL A 287 -17.68 21.73 10.58
C VAL A 287 -18.96 21.80 11.44
N PHE A 288 -19.89 20.92 11.19
CA PHE A 288 -21.11 20.75 12.01
C PHE A 288 -21.00 19.46 12.81
N GLU A 289 -21.10 19.55 14.12
CA GLU A 289 -20.96 18.42 15.04
C GLU A 289 -22.20 18.33 15.94
N GLU A 290 -22.81 17.15 16.01
CA GLU A 290 -24.00 16.88 16.83
C GLU A 290 -23.71 17.05 18.33
N ARG A 291 -22.54 16.66 18.78
CA ARG A 291 -22.13 16.67 20.18
C ARG A 291 -21.62 18.05 20.60
N GLU A 292 -21.57 18.29 21.90
CA GLU A 292 -21.09 19.55 22.48
C GLU A 292 -19.59 19.80 22.21
N LYS A 293 -18.82 18.75 21.99
CA LYS A 293 -17.36 18.83 21.78
C LYS A 293 -16.90 18.02 20.58
N LEU A 294 -15.95 18.59 19.83
CA LEU A 294 -15.27 17.93 18.74
C LEU A 294 -14.37 16.77 19.21
N GLY A 295 -14.00 15.89 18.29
CA GLY A 295 -13.06 14.80 18.51
C GLY A 295 -13.63 13.41 18.28
N GLY A 296 -14.95 13.26 18.13
CA GLY A 296 -15.59 11.97 17.84
C GLY A 296 -15.09 10.82 18.72
N MET A 297 -14.73 9.69 18.14
CA MET A 297 -14.25 8.52 18.89
C MET A 297 -12.95 8.76 19.67
N LEU A 298 -12.11 9.69 19.26
CA LEU A 298 -10.93 10.06 20.07
C LEU A 298 -11.34 10.62 21.45
N ARG A 299 -12.49 11.26 21.53
CA ARG A 299 -13.04 11.83 22.78
C ARG A 299 -13.97 10.88 23.50
N TYR A 300 -14.92 10.30 22.78
CA TYR A 300 -16.06 9.59 23.36
C TYR A 300 -15.84 8.08 23.48
N GLY A 301 -14.90 7.52 22.68
CA GLY A 301 -14.58 6.10 22.72
C GLY A 301 -13.29 5.77 23.49
N ILE A 302 -12.23 6.58 23.34
CA ILE A 302 -10.94 6.31 23.97
C ILE A 302 -10.94 6.83 25.41
N PRO A 303 -10.55 6.03 26.43
CA PRO A 303 -10.49 6.47 27.81
C PRO A 303 -9.49 7.61 28.04
N ASN A 304 -9.80 8.53 28.98
CA ASN A 304 -8.97 9.69 29.30
C ASN A 304 -7.56 9.32 29.79
N TYR A 305 -7.40 8.21 30.50
CA TYR A 305 -6.11 7.74 30.96
C TYR A 305 -5.20 7.25 29.81
N ARG A 306 -5.78 6.82 28.69
CA ARG A 306 -5.05 6.38 27.51
C ARG A 306 -4.69 7.54 26.57
N PHE A 307 -5.63 8.51 26.44
CA PHE A 307 -5.41 9.75 25.69
C PHE A 307 -6.00 10.94 26.43
N PRO A 308 -5.17 11.73 27.15
CA PRO A 308 -5.62 12.85 27.97
C PRO A 308 -6.37 13.91 27.17
N ARG A 309 -7.51 14.38 27.70
CA ARG A 309 -8.42 15.30 27.00
C ARG A 309 -7.77 16.65 26.68
N HIS A 310 -6.93 17.17 27.57
CA HIS A 310 -6.24 18.44 27.34
C HIS A 310 -5.31 18.39 26.10
N LEU A 311 -4.69 17.22 25.81
CA LEU A 311 -3.87 17.04 24.62
C LEU A 311 -4.73 16.98 23.35
N LEU A 312 -5.87 16.29 23.41
CA LEU A 312 -6.83 16.28 22.31
C LEU A 312 -7.39 17.68 22.05
N ASP A 313 -7.73 18.41 23.10
CA ASP A 313 -8.26 19.78 22.98
C ASP A 313 -7.22 20.72 22.35
N ALA A 314 -5.96 20.63 22.75
CA ALA A 314 -4.87 21.39 22.15
C ALA A 314 -4.64 21.05 20.67
N GLU A 315 -4.69 19.77 20.32
CA GLU A 315 -4.51 19.30 18.94
C GLU A 315 -5.68 19.78 18.05
N ILE A 316 -6.92 19.68 18.51
CA ILE A 316 -8.09 20.21 17.80
C ILE A 316 -8.02 21.72 17.67
N ALA A 317 -7.66 22.45 18.73
CA ALA A 317 -7.51 23.91 18.69
C ALA A 317 -6.45 24.32 17.65
N SER A 318 -5.35 23.57 17.56
CA SER A 318 -4.32 23.79 16.55
C SER A 318 -4.84 23.58 15.12
N ILE A 319 -5.71 22.59 14.88
CA ILE A 319 -6.37 22.39 13.59
C ILE A 319 -7.31 23.54 13.27
N LEU A 320 -8.14 23.96 14.23
CA LEU A 320 -9.10 25.05 14.05
C LEU A 320 -8.42 26.42 13.81
N SER A 321 -7.17 26.58 14.28
CA SER A 321 -6.40 27.83 14.07
C SER A 321 -6.12 28.14 12.59
N LEU A 322 -6.35 27.19 11.67
CA LEU A 322 -6.33 27.40 10.22
C LEU A 322 -7.53 28.19 9.68
N GLY A 323 -8.40 28.71 10.56
CA GLY A 323 -9.59 29.46 10.16
C GLY A 323 -10.80 28.57 9.89
N ILE A 324 -10.81 27.36 10.41
CA ILE A 324 -11.94 26.43 10.31
C ILE A 324 -13.01 26.85 11.30
N GLU A 325 -14.23 27.10 10.81
CA GLU A 325 -15.41 27.36 11.63
C GLU A 325 -15.99 26.04 12.15
N ALA A 326 -16.41 25.98 13.43
CA ALA A 326 -17.01 24.77 13.99
C ALA A 326 -18.28 25.11 14.78
N HIS A 327 -19.39 24.46 14.46
CA HIS A 327 -20.65 24.54 15.14
C HIS A 327 -20.95 23.21 15.83
N THR A 328 -20.88 23.20 17.15
CA THR A 328 -21.20 22.04 17.99
C THR A 328 -22.61 22.07 18.52
N GLY A 329 -23.18 20.93 18.88
CA GLY A 329 -24.57 20.80 19.31
C GLY A 329 -25.58 20.96 18.15
N VAL A 330 -25.15 20.76 16.91
CA VAL A 330 -25.97 20.90 15.70
C VAL A 330 -26.15 19.54 15.02
N THR A 331 -27.37 19.04 15.02
CA THR A 331 -27.73 17.78 14.37
C THR A 331 -28.22 18.02 12.96
N VAL A 332 -27.43 17.62 11.97
CA VAL A 332 -27.82 17.64 10.55
C VAL A 332 -28.83 16.52 10.30
N GLY A 333 -29.93 16.86 9.62
CA GLY A 333 -31.08 15.97 9.38
C GLY A 333 -32.25 16.20 10.35
N THR A 334 -32.10 17.06 11.38
CA THR A 334 -33.19 17.47 12.27
C THR A 334 -33.25 18.98 12.52
N GLN A 335 -32.12 19.59 12.84
CA GLN A 335 -32.01 21.04 13.10
C GLN A 335 -31.55 21.81 11.87
N LEU A 336 -30.75 21.16 11.02
CA LEU A 336 -30.20 21.70 9.79
C LEU A 336 -30.32 20.63 8.69
N TRP A 337 -30.89 21.00 7.54
CA TRP A 337 -31.14 20.06 6.45
C TRP A 337 -30.02 20.07 5.42
N ILE A 338 -29.75 18.92 4.81
CA ILE A 338 -28.73 18.76 3.77
C ILE A 338 -29.05 19.67 2.58
N GLU A 339 -30.32 19.79 2.21
CA GLU A 339 -30.78 20.64 1.12
C GLU A 339 -30.48 22.13 1.34
N ASP A 340 -30.46 22.58 2.59
CA ASP A 340 -30.13 23.96 2.94
C ASP A 340 -28.61 24.17 2.91
N LEU A 341 -27.84 23.21 3.39
CA LEU A 341 -26.38 23.22 3.25
C LEU A 341 -25.94 23.23 1.78
N LEU A 342 -26.60 22.47 0.91
CA LEU A 342 -26.30 22.45 -0.53
C LEU A 342 -26.61 23.77 -1.25
N LYS A 343 -27.41 24.66 -0.67
CA LYS A 343 -27.65 26.02 -1.21
C LYS A 343 -26.54 26.99 -0.81
N GLU A 344 -25.90 26.76 0.34
CA GLU A 344 -24.92 27.69 0.91
C GLU A 344 -23.47 27.28 0.65
N TYR A 345 -23.21 26.00 0.52
CA TYR A 345 -21.88 25.41 0.36
C TYR A 345 -21.71 24.76 -1.02
N ASP A 346 -20.52 24.87 -1.59
CA ASP A 346 -20.18 24.26 -2.89
C ASP A 346 -20.07 22.73 -2.80
N CYS A 347 -19.73 22.20 -1.63
CA CYS A 347 -19.54 20.76 -1.40
C CYS A 347 -19.86 20.38 0.05
N LEU A 348 -20.34 19.14 0.24
CA LEU A 348 -20.55 18.54 1.54
C LEU A 348 -19.66 17.30 1.72
N TYR A 349 -19.05 17.17 2.89
CA TYR A 349 -18.34 15.95 3.30
C TYR A 349 -19.02 15.33 4.51
N ILE A 350 -19.46 14.08 4.39
CA ILE A 350 -20.18 13.36 5.43
C ILE A 350 -19.21 12.47 6.21
N ALA A 351 -19.02 12.78 7.50
CA ALA A 351 -18.06 12.13 8.40
C ALA A 351 -18.72 11.76 9.75
N ILE A 352 -19.96 11.28 9.73
CA ILE A 352 -20.82 11.04 10.90
C ILE A 352 -20.36 9.87 11.80
N GLY A 353 -19.39 9.06 11.33
CA GLY A 353 -18.89 7.90 12.07
C GLY A 353 -19.91 6.76 12.20
N ALA A 354 -19.69 5.88 13.20
CA ALA A 354 -20.52 4.71 13.46
C ALA A 354 -20.73 4.52 14.97
N HIS A 355 -21.37 5.50 15.62
CA HIS A 355 -21.59 5.46 17.06
C HIS A 355 -22.73 4.51 17.50
N ASN A 356 -23.67 4.22 16.60
CA ASN A 356 -24.77 3.31 16.87
C ASN A 356 -24.45 1.94 16.28
N ASP A 357 -24.44 0.93 17.12
CA ASP A 357 -24.28 -0.47 16.70
C ASP A 357 -25.58 -1.00 16.06
N LYS A 358 -25.45 -1.93 15.12
CA LYS A 358 -26.56 -2.79 14.72
C LYS A 358 -26.68 -3.89 15.77
N LYS A 359 -27.77 -3.91 16.52
CA LYS A 359 -28.12 -5.09 17.32
C LYS A 359 -28.27 -6.27 16.38
N LEU A 360 -27.42 -7.27 16.56
CA LEU A 360 -27.63 -8.58 15.97
C LEU A 360 -28.87 -9.16 16.67
N GLY A 361 -29.95 -9.33 15.89
CA GLY A 361 -31.22 -9.88 16.38
C GLY A 361 -31.08 -11.35 16.80
#